data_eca8b6338b425cec109231ff36f6ef8f
#
_entry.id   eca8b6338b425cec109231ff36f6ef8f
#
_cell.length_a   1.000
_cell.length_b   1.000
_cell.length_c   1.000
_cell.angle_alpha   90.00
_cell.angle_beta   90.00
_cell.angle_gamma   90.00
#
_symmetry.space_group_name_H-M   'P 1'
#
loop_
_entity.id
_entity.type
_entity.pdbx_description
1 polymer ?
#
loop_
_entity_poly.entity_id
_entity_poly.type
_entity_poly.pdbx_seq_one_letter_code
_entity_poly.pdbx_strand_id
1 'polypeptide(L)'
;MKTDLDHLPASKQRDLDRVVQILFEEFAAAHENATARRRRGRILKVILYGSHARGGWVDEPHTAKGYVSDFDLLVIVNQKELTDRAAHWTAADQRLIEEKIAGTLRTPANFVVHTWQEVGDGLAHGRYFFMDIARDGVLLFEADDRPLPEPKPKTPAQALAMAQEYFDEWSPAASKRFNIARFDIEQGYLKEAAFDLHQSAEFLYHCVLLVRTFYTPLCRARHNGVYAERHAMPRDRGRSGVSADFGVIGSA
;
A
#
# COMPACT_ATOMS: atom_id res chain seq x y z
N MET A 1 5.74 18.85 -6.15
CA MET A 1 5.59 18.36 -4.77
C MET A 1 5.98 19.50 -3.83
N LYS A 2 5.26 19.66 -2.71
CA LYS A 2 5.62 20.68 -1.69
C LYS A 2 6.83 20.23 -0.89
N THR A 3 7.59 21.18 -0.33
CA THR A 3 8.73 20.90 0.55
C THR A 3 8.60 21.59 1.90
N ASP A 4 7.64 22.53 2.04
CA ASP A 4 7.40 23.26 3.29
C ASP A 4 6.33 22.54 4.14
N LEU A 5 6.43 22.75 5.45
CA LEU A 5 5.53 22.24 6.48
C LEU A 5 4.82 23.37 7.23
N ASP A 6 4.79 24.57 6.67
CA ASP A 6 4.28 25.80 7.34
C ASP A 6 2.81 25.68 7.76
N HIS A 7 2.05 24.83 7.09
CA HIS A 7 0.66 24.54 7.44
C HIS A 7 0.51 23.65 8.68
N LEU A 8 1.58 22.99 9.17
CA LEU A 8 1.55 22.16 10.35
C LEU A 8 2.01 22.95 11.59
N PRO A 9 1.34 22.79 12.75
CA PRO A 9 1.83 23.32 14.01
C PRO A 9 3.23 22.80 14.35
N ALA A 10 4.05 23.60 15.04
CA ALA A 10 5.42 23.25 15.41
C ALA A 10 5.53 21.94 16.22
N SER A 11 4.48 21.58 16.98
CA SER A 11 4.43 20.30 17.70
C SER A 11 4.34 19.11 16.75
N LYS A 12 3.54 19.22 15.68
CA LYS A 12 3.41 18.16 14.66
C LYS A 12 4.64 18.08 13.76
N GLN A 13 5.28 19.20 13.49
CA GLN A 13 6.57 19.20 12.77
C GLN A 13 7.63 18.42 13.57
N ARG A 14 7.74 18.66 14.88
CA ARG A 14 8.68 17.90 15.75
C ARG A 14 8.35 16.41 15.82
N ASP A 15 7.06 16.06 15.93
CA ASP A 15 6.63 14.66 15.90
C ASP A 15 7.02 14.01 14.56
N LEU A 16 6.83 14.72 13.46
CA LEU A 16 7.15 14.24 12.12
C LEU A 16 8.66 14.05 11.92
N ASP A 17 9.48 15.02 12.37
CA ASP A 17 10.95 14.90 12.37
C ASP A 17 11.39 13.66 13.15
N ARG A 18 10.77 13.43 14.32
CA ARG A 18 11.05 12.24 15.12
C ARG A 18 10.69 10.94 14.41
N VAL A 19 9.53 10.90 13.75
CA VAL A 19 9.12 9.74 12.94
C VAL A 19 10.14 9.45 11.83
N VAL A 20 10.55 10.48 11.09
CA VAL A 20 11.57 10.33 10.03
C VAL A 20 12.88 9.83 10.62
N GLN A 21 13.32 10.38 11.74
CA GLN A 21 14.53 9.94 12.44
C GLN A 21 14.46 8.45 12.81
N ILE A 22 13.34 7.98 13.39
CA ILE A 22 13.13 6.56 13.74
C ILE A 22 13.25 5.69 12.50
N LEU A 23 12.60 6.07 11.39
CA LEU A 23 12.68 5.29 10.16
C LEU A 23 14.13 5.12 9.68
N PHE A 24 14.97 6.16 9.76
CA PHE A 24 16.36 6.08 9.35
C PHE A 24 17.23 5.29 10.33
N GLU A 25 17.05 5.48 11.63
CA GLU A 25 17.82 4.78 12.67
C GLU A 25 17.56 3.28 12.60
N GLU A 26 16.30 2.86 12.55
CA GLU A 26 15.95 1.43 12.50
C GLU A 26 16.30 0.80 11.15
N PHE A 27 16.17 1.56 10.05
CA PHE A 27 16.65 1.09 8.75
C PHE A 27 18.17 0.89 8.74
N ALA A 28 18.94 1.79 9.30
CA ALA A 28 20.39 1.66 9.40
C ALA A 28 20.79 0.45 10.27
N ALA A 29 20.18 0.30 11.45
CA ALA A 29 20.42 -0.82 12.36
C ALA A 29 20.11 -2.18 11.70
N ALA A 30 19.03 -2.28 10.95
CA ALA A 30 18.69 -3.50 10.21
C ALA A 30 19.72 -3.88 9.12
N HIS A 31 20.59 -2.93 8.72
CA HIS A 31 21.57 -3.12 7.65
C HIS A 31 23.04 -3.12 8.13
N GLU A 32 23.32 -2.89 9.41
CA GLU A 32 24.70 -2.84 9.94
C GLU A 32 25.48 -4.11 9.64
N ASN A 33 24.85 -5.29 9.79
CA ASN A 33 25.47 -6.61 9.56
C ASN A 33 25.15 -7.21 8.18
N ALA A 34 24.64 -6.40 7.24
CA ALA A 34 24.21 -6.90 5.96
C ALA A 34 25.38 -7.21 5.02
N THR A 35 25.16 -8.15 4.09
CA THR A 35 26.09 -8.46 3.00
C THR A 35 26.34 -7.24 2.11
N ALA A 36 27.45 -7.22 1.36
CA ALA A 36 27.83 -6.08 0.49
C ALA A 36 26.71 -5.64 -0.47
N ARG A 37 25.84 -6.54 -0.91
CA ARG A 37 24.67 -6.22 -1.75
C ARG A 37 23.58 -5.47 -0.95
N ARG A 38 23.29 -5.91 0.28
CA ARG A 38 22.31 -5.25 1.17
C ARG A 38 22.80 -3.91 1.68
N ARG A 39 24.13 -3.73 1.86
CA ARG A 39 24.75 -2.43 2.24
C ARG A 39 24.54 -1.33 1.19
N ARG A 40 24.14 -1.66 -0.04
CA ARG A 40 23.76 -0.68 -1.08
C ARG A 40 22.29 -0.27 -1.01
N GLY A 41 21.54 -0.84 -0.07
CA GLY A 41 20.18 -0.47 0.20
C GLY A 41 20.08 0.95 0.75
N ARG A 42 19.18 1.77 0.19
CA ARG A 42 18.97 3.16 0.60
C ARG A 42 17.52 3.54 0.55
N ILE A 43 17.13 4.38 1.49
CA ILE A 43 15.95 5.22 1.36
C ILE A 43 16.28 6.32 0.35
N LEU A 44 15.47 6.46 -0.67
CA LEU A 44 15.62 7.50 -1.70
C LEU A 44 14.80 8.73 -1.39
N LYS A 45 13.55 8.54 -0.93
CA LYS A 45 12.67 9.64 -0.55
C LYS A 45 11.75 9.21 0.59
N VAL A 46 11.36 10.19 1.41
CA VAL A 46 10.26 10.06 2.38
C VAL A 46 9.28 11.18 2.10
N ILE A 47 8.02 10.83 1.90
CA ILE A 47 6.97 11.75 1.50
C ILE A 47 5.79 11.63 2.46
N LEU A 48 5.39 12.73 3.08
CA LEU A 48 4.14 12.84 3.83
C LEU A 48 2.97 12.93 2.84
N TYR A 49 1.93 12.13 3.05
CA TYR A 49 0.71 12.22 2.26
C TYR A 49 -0.54 12.18 3.16
N GLY A 50 -1.72 12.07 2.59
CA GLY A 50 -2.95 11.96 3.36
C GLY A 50 -3.44 13.28 3.95
N SER A 51 -4.12 13.21 5.10
CA SER A 51 -4.80 14.34 5.71
C SER A 51 -3.83 15.44 6.16
N HIS A 52 -2.69 15.06 6.74
CA HIS A 52 -1.69 16.02 7.20
C HIS A 52 -1.00 16.77 6.05
N ALA A 53 -0.74 16.12 4.92
CA ALA A 53 -0.17 16.79 3.75
C ALA A 53 -1.13 17.82 3.12
N ARG A 54 -2.44 17.55 3.20
CA ARG A 54 -3.49 18.42 2.65
C ARG A 54 -4.01 19.50 3.62
N GLY A 55 -3.62 19.45 4.89
CA GLY A 55 -4.11 20.37 5.91
C GLY A 55 -5.51 20.03 6.45
N GLY A 56 -6.02 18.82 6.19
CA GLY A 56 -7.36 18.37 6.58
C GLY A 56 -7.36 17.32 7.72
N TRP A 57 -6.33 17.30 8.56
CA TRP A 57 -6.26 16.36 9.68
C TRP A 57 -7.27 16.70 10.79
N VAL A 58 -7.68 15.66 11.54
CA VAL A 58 -8.54 15.78 12.70
C VAL A 58 -7.72 15.45 13.95
N ASP A 59 -7.87 16.24 15.01
CA ASP A 59 -7.19 16.05 16.29
C ASP A 59 -8.21 16.29 17.41
N GLU A 60 -9.05 15.28 17.68
CA GLU A 60 -10.15 15.34 18.64
C GLU A 60 -10.02 14.25 19.73
N PRO A 61 -8.92 14.23 20.51
CA PRO A 61 -8.69 13.20 21.53
C PRO A 61 -9.71 13.24 22.67
N HIS A 62 -10.42 14.37 22.84
CA HIS A 62 -11.36 14.60 23.94
C HIS A 62 -12.81 14.27 23.56
N THR A 63 -13.09 13.90 22.32
CA THR A 63 -14.43 13.46 21.92
C THR A 63 -14.68 12.02 22.34
N ALA A 64 -15.95 11.59 22.38
CA ALA A 64 -16.33 10.21 22.70
C ALA A 64 -15.68 9.18 21.75
N LYS A 65 -15.26 9.58 20.55
CA LYS A 65 -14.54 8.75 19.58
C LYS A 65 -13.01 8.83 19.72
N GLY A 66 -12.48 9.86 20.39
CA GLY A 66 -11.04 10.03 20.63
C GLY A 66 -10.17 9.99 19.37
N TYR A 67 -10.71 10.44 18.22
CA TYR A 67 -10.04 10.27 16.93
C TYR A 67 -8.91 11.28 16.74
N VAL A 68 -7.74 10.76 16.42
CA VAL A 68 -6.56 11.55 16.02
C VAL A 68 -6.08 11.00 14.69
N SER A 69 -5.95 11.87 13.68
CA SER A 69 -5.37 11.49 12.39
C SER A 69 -3.90 11.12 12.57
N ASP A 70 -3.48 10.08 11.88
CA ASP A 70 -2.10 9.63 11.81
C ASP A 70 -1.31 10.32 10.70
N PHE A 71 0.01 10.35 10.84
CA PHE A 71 0.89 10.68 9.73
C PHE A 71 0.95 9.48 8.78
N ASP A 72 0.69 9.73 7.53
CA ASP A 72 0.84 8.76 6.45
C ASP A 72 2.11 9.06 5.66
N LEU A 73 3.06 8.12 5.63
CA LEU A 73 4.34 8.30 4.94
C LEU A 73 4.53 7.26 3.83
N LEU A 74 5.01 7.74 2.68
CA LEU A 74 5.56 6.89 1.64
C LEU A 74 7.08 6.91 1.72
N VAL A 75 7.68 5.75 1.97
CA VAL A 75 9.13 5.53 1.94
C VAL A 75 9.48 4.89 0.61
N ILE A 76 10.33 5.57 -0.17
CA ILE A 76 10.80 5.07 -1.47
C ILE A 76 12.20 4.52 -1.32
N VAL A 77 12.41 3.27 -1.72
CA VAL A 77 13.68 2.58 -1.63
C VAL A 77 14.23 2.19 -3.01
N ASN A 78 15.53 1.91 -3.08
CA ASN A 78 16.21 1.60 -4.34
C ASN A 78 16.19 0.11 -4.73
N GLN A 79 15.78 -0.79 -3.86
CA GLN A 79 15.81 -2.24 -4.10
C GLN A 79 14.49 -2.88 -3.65
N LYS A 80 14.04 -3.90 -4.39
CA LYS A 80 12.77 -4.60 -4.11
C LYS A 80 12.79 -5.33 -2.78
N GLU A 81 13.92 -5.93 -2.43
CA GLU A 81 14.07 -6.67 -1.18
C GLU A 81 13.79 -5.79 0.05
N LEU A 82 14.05 -4.49 -0.04
CA LEU A 82 13.82 -3.54 1.04
C LEU A 82 12.35 -3.20 1.27
N THR A 83 11.45 -3.63 0.40
CA THR A 83 10.01 -3.47 0.62
C THR A 83 9.43 -4.57 1.53
N ASP A 84 10.21 -5.60 1.87
CA ASP A 84 9.80 -6.62 2.84
C ASP A 84 9.74 -6.00 4.25
N ARG A 85 8.50 -5.79 4.70
CA ARG A 85 8.23 -5.13 5.98
C ARG A 85 8.70 -5.96 7.17
N ALA A 86 8.54 -7.28 7.11
CA ALA A 86 8.94 -8.17 8.18
C ALA A 86 10.47 -8.21 8.35
N ALA A 87 11.19 -8.19 7.24
CA ALA A 87 12.64 -8.28 7.26
C ALA A 87 13.36 -6.98 7.63
N HIS A 88 12.77 -5.80 7.32
CA HIS A 88 13.51 -4.53 7.38
C HIS A 88 12.85 -3.43 8.23
N TRP A 89 11.54 -3.54 8.56
CA TRP A 89 10.78 -2.43 9.11
C TRP A 89 10.03 -2.74 10.41
N THR A 90 10.08 -4.00 10.89
CA THR A 90 9.38 -4.41 12.13
C THR A 90 9.85 -3.60 13.33
N ALA A 91 11.15 -3.33 13.45
CA ALA A 91 11.70 -2.55 14.55
C ALA A 91 11.21 -1.09 14.51
N ALA A 92 11.15 -0.49 13.32
CA ALA A 92 10.59 0.85 13.14
C ALA A 92 9.10 0.89 13.53
N ASP A 93 8.31 -0.10 13.12
CA ASP A 93 6.90 -0.23 13.52
C ASP A 93 6.73 -0.31 15.03
N GLN A 94 7.52 -1.18 15.68
CA GLN A 94 7.47 -1.34 17.13
C GLN A 94 7.84 -0.05 17.86
N ARG A 95 8.93 0.59 17.45
CA ARG A 95 9.40 1.82 18.10
C ARG A 95 8.42 2.97 17.93
N LEU A 96 7.78 3.13 16.77
CA LEU A 96 6.72 4.13 16.57
C LEU A 96 5.54 3.90 17.52
N ILE A 97 5.15 2.64 17.73
CA ILE A 97 4.08 2.28 18.67
C ILE A 97 4.51 2.55 20.12
N GLU A 98 5.72 2.16 20.51
CA GLU A 98 6.26 2.37 21.86
C GLU A 98 6.36 3.86 22.20
N GLU A 99 6.90 4.69 21.30
CA GLU A 99 6.98 6.13 21.52
C GLU A 99 5.60 6.80 21.55
N LYS A 100 4.62 6.27 20.81
CA LYS A 100 3.22 6.72 20.90
C LYS A 100 2.61 6.37 22.26
N ILE A 101 2.83 5.16 22.76
CA ILE A 101 2.33 4.72 24.08
C ILE A 101 3.02 5.51 25.20
N ALA A 102 4.32 5.76 25.10
CA ALA A 102 5.08 6.55 26.05
C ALA A 102 4.72 8.05 26.04
N GLY A 103 3.95 8.52 25.04
CA GLY A 103 3.57 9.92 24.87
C GLY A 103 4.67 10.82 24.31
N THR A 104 5.80 10.26 23.90
CA THR A 104 6.88 10.99 23.21
C THR A 104 6.42 11.45 21.84
N LEU A 105 5.72 10.58 21.09
CA LEU A 105 4.99 10.92 19.89
C LEU A 105 3.51 11.17 20.23
N ARG A 106 3.02 12.37 19.96
CA ARG A 106 1.61 12.70 20.17
C ARG A 106 0.73 12.28 19.01
N THR A 107 1.28 12.30 17.78
CA THR A 107 0.60 11.92 16.55
C THR A 107 1.01 10.50 16.15
N PRO A 108 0.07 9.57 15.97
CA PRO A 108 0.40 8.25 15.43
C PRO A 108 1.01 8.37 14.03
N ALA A 109 1.80 7.39 13.61
CA ALA A 109 2.39 7.38 12.29
C ALA A 109 2.27 5.99 11.64
N ASN A 110 1.93 5.99 10.36
CA ASN A 110 1.93 4.83 9.49
C ASN A 110 2.83 5.10 8.28
N PHE A 111 3.43 4.06 7.74
CA PHE A 111 4.20 4.20 6.52
C PHE A 111 3.99 3.01 5.59
N VAL A 112 4.14 3.24 4.30
CA VAL A 112 4.21 2.21 3.26
C VAL A 112 5.55 2.32 2.55
N VAL A 113 6.09 1.19 2.11
CA VAL A 113 7.39 1.14 1.45
C VAL A 113 7.21 0.63 0.02
N HIS A 114 7.71 1.41 -0.94
CA HIS A 114 7.71 1.06 -2.34
C HIS A 114 9.09 1.30 -2.96
N THR A 115 9.40 0.57 -4.01
CA THR A 115 10.58 0.87 -4.81
C THR A 115 10.34 2.10 -5.69
N TRP A 116 11.43 2.74 -6.12
CA TRP A 116 11.37 3.78 -7.14
C TRP A 116 10.65 3.33 -8.42
N GLN A 117 10.89 2.08 -8.83
CA GLN A 117 10.25 1.51 -10.01
C GLN A 117 8.75 1.34 -9.81
N GLU A 118 8.30 0.81 -8.67
CA GLU A 118 6.86 0.64 -8.37
C GLU A 118 6.11 1.98 -8.36
N VAL A 119 6.72 3.01 -7.79
CA VAL A 119 6.14 4.37 -7.81
C VAL A 119 6.07 4.90 -9.25
N GLY A 120 7.16 4.74 -10.02
CA GLY A 120 7.20 5.15 -11.43
C GLY A 120 6.17 4.44 -12.28
N ASP A 121 6.04 3.13 -12.13
CA ASP A 121 5.03 2.32 -12.82
C ASP A 121 3.61 2.72 -12.39
N GLY A 122 3.42 3.00 -11.10
CA GLY A 122 2.14 3.49 -10.57
C GLY A 122 1.72 4.82 -11.20
N LEU A 123 2.64 5.76 -11.34
CA LEU A 123 2.43 7.05 -11.99
C LEU A 123 2.19 6.89 -13.50
N ALA A 124 3.01 6.05 -14.16
CA ALA A 124 2.86 5.77 -15.59
C ALA A 124 1.52 5.09 -15.94
N HIS A 125 1.00 4.26 -15.03
CA HIS A 125 -0.29 3.59 -15.18
C HIS A 125 -1.48 4.38 -14.60
N GLY A 126 -1.28 5.62 -14.14
CA GLY A 126 -2.33 6.48 -13.59
C GLY A 126 -3.02 5.91 -12.36
N ARG A 127 -2.27 5.25 -11.48
CA ARG A 127 -2.80 4.76 -10.20
C ARG A 127 -3.03 5.93 -9.26
N TYR A 128 -4.27 6.14 -8.86
CA TYR A 128 -4.69 7.32 -8.11
C TYR A 128 -3.91 7.55 -6.82
N PHE A 129 -3.55 6.49 -6.10
CA PHE A 129 -2.73 6.59 -4.90
C PHE A 129 -1.42 7.36 -5.12
N PHE A 130 -0.64 6.95 -6.13
CA PHE A 130 0.64 7.60 -6.44
C PHE A 130 0.43 8.98 -7.10
N MET A 131 -0.63 9.13 -7.88
CA MET A 131 -0.97 10.43 -8.48
C MET A 131 -1.34 11.46 -7.42
N ASP A 132 -2.12 11.08 -6.42
CA ASP A 132 -2.49 11.95 -5.30
C ASP A 132 -1.26 12.33 -4.47
N ILE A 133 -0.36 11.39 -4.21
CA ILE A 133 0.91 11.66 -3.51
C ILE A 133 1.79 12.62 -4.33
N ALA A 134 1.91 12.40 -5.64
CA ALA A 134 2.71 13.28 -6.50
C ALA A 134 2.16 14.71 -6.54
N ARG A 135 0.82 14.88 -6.46
CA ARG A 135 0.14 16.17 -6.47
C ARG A 135 0.19 16.89 -5.12
N ASP A 136 -0.18 16.18 -4.04
CA ASP A 136 -0.48 16.78 -2.73
C ASP A 136 0.61 16.50 -1.68
N GLY A 137 1.51 15.54 -1.94
CA GLY A 137 2.52 15.10 -0.98
C GLY A 137 3.53 16.19 -0.64
N VAL A 138 4.06 16.12 0.60
CA VAL A 138 5.14 16.97 1.08
C VAL A 138 6.41 16.12 1.19
N LEU A 139 7.46 16.54 0.50
CA LEU A 139 8.76 15.87 0.52
C LEU A 139 9.46 16.18 1.83
N LEU A 140 9.74 15.16 2.64
CA LEU A 140 10.43 15.28 3.93
C LEU A 140 11.94 14.99 3.81
N PHE A 141 12.29 14.09 2.91
CA PHE A 141 13.66 13.68 2.64
C PHE A 141 13.84 13.26 1.20
N GLU A 142 14.96 13.60 0.61
CA GLU A 142 15.45 13.05 -0.66
C GLU A 142 16.96 12.83 -0.64
N ALA A 143 17.39 11.70 -1.19
CA ALA A 143 18.80 11.34 -1.28
C ALA A 143 19.49 11.89 -2.54
N ASP A 144 18.69 12.23 -3.55
CA ASP A 144 19.14 12.82 -4.82
C ASP A 144 18.02 13.71 -5.40
N ASP A 145 18.40 14.70 -6.20
CA ASP A 145 17.47 15.69 -6.80
C ASP A 145 16.58 15.12 -7.92
N ARG A 146 16.51 13.79 -8.07
CA ARG A 146 15.73 13.16 -9.11
C ARG A 146 14.23 13.34 -8.86
N PRO A 147 13.49 14.06 -9.70
CA PRO A 147 12.06 14.25 -9.52
C PRO A 147 11.31 12.93 -9.73
N LEU A 148 10.13 12.80 -9.08
CA LEU A 148 9.23 11.70 -9.40
C LEU A 148 8.85 11.75 -10.90
N PRO A 149 8.67 10.57 -11.54
CA PRO A 149 8.18 10.51 -12.90
C PRO A 149 6.85 11.26 -13.07
N GLU A 150 6.64 11.86 -14.22
CA GLU A 150 5.40 12.58 -14.50
C GLU A 150 4.20 11.63 -14.49
N PRO A 151 3.12 11.97 -13.77
CA PRO A 151 1.89 11.19 -13.79
C PRO A 151 1.29 11.14 -15.20
N LYS A 152 0.84 9.95 -15.63
CA LYS A 152 0.11 9.75 -16.88
C LYS A 152 -1.35 9.37 -16.57
N PRO A 153 -2.25 10.35 -16.45
CA PRO A 153 -3.66 10.07 -16.21
C PRO A 153 -4.23 9.18 -17.32
N LYS A 154 -5.06 8.21 -16.94
CA LYS A 154 -5.78 7.39 -17.91
C LYS A 154 -6.88 8.20 -18.58
N THR A 155 -7.15 7.91 -19.85
CA THR A 155 -8.40 8.36 -20.47
C THR A 155 -9.59 7.69 -19.78
N PRO A 156 -10.79 8.28 -19.83
CA PRO A 156 -11.99 7.66 -19.24
C PRO A 156 -12.26 6.24 -19.75
N ALA A 157 -11.98 5.96 -21.02
CA ALA A 157 -12.13 4.63 -21.63
C ALA A 157 -11.13 3.61 -21.07
N GLN A 158 -9.86 4.02 -20.90
CA GLN A 158 -8.84 3.17 -20.28
C GLN A 158 -9.11 2.91 -18.79
N ALA A 159 -9.58 3.94 -18.08
CA ALA A 159 -9.98 3.82 -16.69
C ALA A 159 -11.15 2.84 -16.52
N LEU A 160 -12.17 2.96 -17.39
CA LEU A 160 -13.31 2.04 -17.37
C LEU A 160 -12.90 0.60 -17.67
N ALA A 161 -12.08 0.37 -18.71
CA ALA A 161 -11.61 -0.97 -19.06
C ALA A 161 -10.84 -1.63 -17.89
N MET A 162 -9.93 -0.90 -17.25
CA MET A 162 -9.18 -1.41 -16.09
C MET A 162 -10.11 -1.66 -14.89
N ALA A 163 -11.06 -0.76 -14.62
CA ALA A 163 -12.04 -0.95 -13.55
C ALA A 163 -12.88 -2.23 -13.79
N GLN A 164 -13.27 -2.47 -15.05
CA GLN A 164 -14.01 -3.67 -15.43
C GLN A 164 -13.17 -4.94 -15.22
N GLU A 165 -11.90 -4.95 -15.62
CA GLU A 165 -10.98 -6.09 -15.37
C GLU A 165 -10.90 -6.43 -13.88
N TYR A 166 -10.72 -5.43 -13.01
CA TYR A 166 -10.71 -5.65 -11.57
C TYR A 166 -12.04 -6.14 -11.03
N PHE A 167 -13.16 -5.60 -11.53
CA PHE A 167 -14.49 -6.05 -11.12
C PHE A 167 -14.72 -7.50 -11.51
N ASP A 168 -14.39 -7.89 -12.74
CA ASP A 168 -14.57 -9.24 -13.27
C ASP A 168 -13.71 -10.29 -12.53
N GLU A 169 -12.57 -9.87 -11.99
CA GLU A 169 -11.69 -10.71 -11.16
C GLU A 169 -12.26 -10.89 -9.73
N TRP A 170 -12.52 -9.77 -9.05
CA TRP A 170 -12.76 -9.78 -7.61
C TRP A 170 -14.22 -10.00 -7.20
N SER A 171 -15.17 -9.47 -7.94
CA SER A 171 -16.60 -9.61 -7.60
C SER A 171 -17.10 -11.06 -7.63
N PRO A 172 -16.80 -11.87 -8.67
CA PRO A 172 -17.15 -13.29 -8.68
C PRO A 172 -16.44 -14.09 -7.59
N ALA A 173 -15.17 -13.75 -7.28
CA ALA A 173 -14.42 -14.42 -6.21
C ALA A 173 -15.05 -14.18 -4.84
N ALA A 174 -15.47 -12.94 -4.55
CA ALA A 174 -16.21 -12.60 -3.34
C ALA A 174 -17.56 -13.33 -3.25
N SER A 175 -18.33 -13.33 -4.35
CA SER A 175 -19.61 -14.01 -4.42
C SER A 175 -19.49 -15.51 -4.20
N LYS A 176 -18.43 -16.13 -4.71
CA LYS A 176 -18.15 -17.57 -4.48
C LYS A 176 -17.93 -17.86 -2.99
N ARG A 177 -17.13 -17.05 -2.29
CA ARG A 177 -16.90 -17.18 -0.85
C ARG A 177 -18.18 -16.98 -0.04
N PHE A 178 -18.98 -16.00 -0.41
CA PHE A 178 -20.27 -15.78 0.23
C PHE A 178 -21.23 -16.99 0.09
N ASN A 179 -21.29 -17.60 -1.09
CA ASN A 179 -22.11 -18.78 -1.31
C ASN A 179 -21.62 -20.01 -0.51
N ILE A 180 -20.30 -20.18 -0.36
CA ILE A 180 -19.71 -21.22 0.51
C ILE A 180 -20.15 -20.96 1.95
N ALA A 181 -19.98 -19.74 2.46
CA ALA A 181 -20.41 -19.41 3.81
C ALA A 181 -21.88 -19.67 4.09
N ARG A 182 -22.77 -19.39 3.11
CA ARG A 182 -24.20 -19.73 3.23
C ARG A 182 -24.42 -21.22 3.38
N PHE A 183 -23.77 -22.02 2.55
CA PHE A 183 -23.81 -23.47 2.65
C PHE A 183 -23.31 -23.97 4.02
N ASP A 184 -22.20 -23.45 4.50
CA ASP A 184 -21.63 -23.81 5.79
C ASP A 184 -22.59 -23.49 6.96
N ILE A 185 -23.31 -22.37 6.90
CA ILE A 185 -24.34 -22.01 7.88
C ILE A 185 -25.47 -23.07 7.88
N GLU A 186 -25.92 -23.47 6.69
CA GLU A 186 -26.99 -24.48 6.53
C GLU A 186 -26.58 -25.85 7.09
N GLN A 187 -25.28 -26.18 7.04
CA GLN A 187 -24.70 -27.40 7.62
C GLN A 187 -24.33 -27.29 9.10
N GLY A 188 -24.44 -26.12 9.70
CA GLY A 188 -24.02 -25.86 11.08
C GLY A 188 -22.52 -25.67 11.28
N TYR A 189 -21.73 -25.48 10.23
CA TYR A 189 -20.28 -25.26 10.25
C TYR A 189 -19.97 -23.78 10.49
N LEU A 190 -20.31 -23.29 11.69
CA LEU A 190 -20.29 -21.85 11.98
C LEU A 190 -18.90 -21.20 11.94
N LYS A 191 -17.83 -21.97 12.24
CA LYS A 191 -16.45 -21.44 12.20
C LYS A 191 -15.98 -21.24 10.76
N GLU A 192 -16.24 -22.21 9.91
CA GLU A 192 -15.94 -22.19 8.49
C GLU A 192 -16.75 -21.08 7.80
N ALA A 193 -18.03 -20.97 8.11
CA ALA A 193 -18.89 -19.90 7.64
C ALA A 193 -18.36 -18.51 8.01
N ALA A 194 -17.94 -18.33 9.26
CA ALA A 194 -17.36 -17.06 9.71
C ALA A 194 -16.07 -16.69 8.95
N PHE A 195 -15.22 -17.69 8.68
CA PHE A 195 -14.01 -17.50 7.88
C PHE A 195 -14.34 -17.09 6.42
N ASP A 196 -15.26 -17.82 5.78
CA ASP A 196 -15.62 -17.51 4.38
C ASP A 196 -16.40 -16.20 4.23
N LEU A 197 -17.22 -15.80 5.21
CA LEU A 197 -17.82 -14.47 5.26
C LEU A 197 -16.75 -13.37 5.38
N HIS A 198 -15.75 -13.57 6.23
CA HIS A 198 -14.64 -12.63 6.37
C HIS A 198 -13.87 -12.49 5.05
N GLN A 199 -13.52 -13.62 4.41
CA GLN A 199 -12.85 -13.62 3.12
C GLN A 199 -13.67 -12.95 2.01
N SER A 200 -15.00 -13.20 2.00
CA SER A 200 -15.90 -12.52 1.06
C SER A 200 -15.88 -11.00 1.24
N ALA A 201 -15.96 -10.54 2.49
CA ALA A 201 -15.88 -9.11 2.80
C ALA A 201 -14.54 -8.50 2.39
N GLU A 202 -13.42 -9.15 2.66
CA GLU A 202 -12.09 -8.69 2.22
C GLU A 202 -12.02 -8.55 0.69
N PHE A 203 -12.50 -9.55 -0.06
CA PHE A 203 -12.51 -9.51 -1.53
C PHE A 203 -13.40 -8.39 -2.07
N LEU A 204 -14.53 -8.10 -1.43
CA LEU A 204 -15.36 -6.95 -1.80
C LEU A 204 -14.66 -5.62 -1.54
N TYR A 205 -13.97 -5.47 -0.41
CA TYR A 205 -13.15 -4.27 -0.15
C TYR A 205 -12.04 -4.11 -1.18
N HIS A 206 -11.33 -5.18 -1.54
CA HIS A 206 -10.32 -5.16 -2.61
C HIS A 206 -10.95 -4.76 -3.94
N CYS A 207 -12.10 -5.33 -4.29
CA CYS A 207 -12.84 -4.98 -5.50
C CYS A 207 -13.14 -3.48 -5.54
N VAL A 208 -13.76 -2.94 -4.50
CA VAL A 208 -14.13 -1.52 -4.43
C VAL A 208 -12.89 -0.61 -4.53
N LEU A 209 -11.82 -0.92 -3.80
CA LEU A 209 -10.59 -0.13 -3.84
C LEU A 209 -9.94 -0.15 -5.22
N LEU A 210 -9.79 -1.33 -5.84
CA LEU A 210 -9.19 -1.47 -7.16
C LEU A 210 -10.02 -0.80 -8.25
N VAL A 211 -11.35 -0.99 -8.24
CA VAL A 211 -12.25 -0.35 -9.21
C VAL A 211 -12.22 1.18 -9.09
N ARG A 212 -12.11 1.70 -7.86
CA ARG A 212 -12.17 3.15 -7.61
C ARG A 212 -10.82 3.84 -7.68
N THR A 213 -9.74 3.18 -7.30
CA THR A 213 -8.42 3.82 -7.10
C THR A 213 -7.28 3.16 -7.87
N PHE A 214 -7.53 2.00 -8.50
CA PHE A 214 -6.51 1.16 -9.14
C PHE A 214 -5.35 0.79 -8.20
N TYR A 215 -5.61 0.81 -6.89
CA TYR A 215 -4.64 0.55 -5.85
C TYR A 215 -5.30 -0.11 -4.63
N THR A 216 -4.63 -1.10 -4.06
CA THR A 216 -4.93 -1.60 -2.72
C THR A 216 -3.73 -1.34 -1.84
N PRO A 217 -3.88 -0.66 -0.69
CA PRO A 217 -2.80 -0.61 0.28
C PRO A 217 -2.48 -2.06 0.71
N LEU A 218 -1.21 -2.35 0.93
CA LEU A 218 -0.82 -3.58 1.62
C LEU A 218 -1.46 -3.52 3.01
N CYS A 219 -2.61 -4.18 3.17
CA CYS A 219 -3.26 -4.25 4.48
C CYS A 219 -2.29 -4.90 5.46
N ARG A 220 -2.11 -4.27 6.61
CA ARG A 220 -1.52 -4.93 7.78
C ARG A 220 -2.47 -6.07 8.18
N ALA A 221 -2.37 -7.23 7.55
CA ALA A 221 -2.91 -8.44 8.12
C ALA A 221 -2.12 -8.72 9.41
N ARG A 222 -2.57 -8.16 10.53
CA ARG A 222 -2.29 -8.75 11.83
C ARG A 222 -3.03 -10.09 11.84
N HIS A 223 -2.42 -11.10 11.33
CA HIS A 223 -2.53 -12.53 11.67
C HIS A 223 -2.02 -13.39 10.50
N ASN A 224 -0.91 -14.09 10.80
CA ASN A 224 -0.46 -15.31 10.12
C ASN A 224 -0.28 -15.30 8.58
N GLY A 225 0.83 -14.82 8.12
CA GLY A 225 1.83 -15.50 7.26
C GLY A 225 1.44 -16.10 5.91
N VAL A 226 0.24 -15.96 5.35
CA VAL A 226 -0.13 -16.74 4.15
C VAL A 226 -0.53 -15.90 2.93
N TYR A 227 -0.75 -14.60 3.05
CA TYR A 227 -1.25 -13.77 1.93
C TYR A 227 -0.30 -12.72 1.36
N ALA A 228 0.94 -12.62 1.83
CA ALA A 228 1.86 -11.55 1.39
C ALA A 228 2.44 -11.74 -0.02
N GLU A 229 2.33 -12.91 -0.66
CA GLU A 229 3.10 -13.19 -1.89
C GLU A 229 2.30 -13.30 -3.20
N ARG A 230 0.97 -13.26 -3.20
CA ARG A 230 0.20 -13.52 -4.44
C ARG A 230 -0.29 -12.31 -5.20
N HIS A 231 -0.14 -11.10 -4.70
CA HIS A 231 -0.66 -9.89 -5.36
C HIS A 231 0.42 -8.88 -5.75
N ALA A 232 1.65 -9.35 -5.95
CA ALA A 232 2.63 -8.60 -6.72
C ALA A 232 2.23 -8.69 -8.20
N MET A 233 1.72 -7.59 -8.74
CA MET A 233 1.50 -7.25 -10.16
C MET A 233 1.06 -8.41 -11.09
N PRO A 234 0.02 -8.23 -11.91
CA PRO A 234 -0.14 -9.02 -13.11
C PRO A 234 1.11 -8.82 -13.96
N ARG A 235 1.87 -9.87 -14.17
CA ARG A 235 2.93 -9.88 -15.20
C ARG A 235 2.25 -9.61 -16.52
N ASP A 236 2.67 -8.58 -17.20
CA ASP A 236 2.35 -8.33 -18.60
C ASP A 236 2.64 -9.61 -19.40
N ARG A 237 1.58 -10.39 -19.67
CA ARG A 237 1.67 -11.52 -20.59
C ARG A 237 1.60 -10.92 -21.97
N GLY A 238 2.78 -10.58 -22.51
CA GLY A 238 2.92 -10.30 -23.92
C GLY A 238 2.13 -11.32 -24.72
N ARG A 239 1.17 -10.84 -25.50
CA ARG A 239 0.49 -11.61 -26.54
C ARG A 239 1.53 -12.06 -27.56
N SER A 240 2.11 -13.24 -27.37
CA SER A 240 2.68 -14.00 -28.47
C SER A 240 1.55 -14.75 -29.14
N GLY A 241 1.16 -14.30 -30.32
CA GLY A 241 0.22 -15.01 -31.18
C GLY A 241 0.77 -16.38 -31.53
N VAL A 242 0.04 -17.42 -31.17
CA VAL A 242 0.14 -18.73 -31.81
C VAL A 242 -1.25 -19.07 -32.29
N SER A 243 -1.40 -18.91 -33.61
CA SER A 243 -2.45 -19.52 -34.42
C SER A 243 -2.35 -21.04 -34.27
N ALA A 244 -3.34 -21.69 -33.68
CA ALA A 244 -3.49 -23.12 -33.74
C ALA A 244 -4.67 -23.44 -34.64
N ASP A 245 -4.33 -23.81 -35.90
CA ASP A 245 -5.21 -24.52 -36.84
C ASP A 245 -5.69 -25.82 -36.17
N PHE A 246 -6.99 -25.91 -35.90
CA PHE A 246 -7.64 -27.20 -35.66
C PHE A 246 -8.17 -27.75 -36.97
N GLY A 247 -7.35 -28.65 -37.58
CA GLY A 247 -7.78 -29.49 -38.67
C GLY A 247 -8.92 -30.42 -38.25
N VAL A 248 -9.97 -30.35 -39.03
CA VAL A 248 -11.11 -31.30 -39.06
C VAL A 248 -10.60 -32.68 -39.41
N ILE A 249 -10.80 -33.68 -38.60
CA ILE A 249 -10.76 -35.08 -38.99
C ILE A 249 -12.16 -35.65 -38.89
N GLY A 250 -12.65 -36.01 -40.08
CA GLY A 250 -13.96 -36.60 -40.26
C GLY A 250 -14.01 -38.10 -39.90
N SER A 251 -15.20 -38.50 -39.62
CA SER A 251 -15.91 -39.77 -39.67
C SER A 251 -15.18 -41.04 -40.11
N ALA A 252 -15.26 -42.07 -39.31
CA ALA A 252 -15.78 -43.40 -39.67
C ALA A 252 -16.38 -44.07 -38.44
#